data_4fc12df12f2a057866fdae4930e39c11
#
_entry.id   4fc12df12f2a057866fdae4930e39c11
#
_cell.length_a   1.000
_cell.length_b   1.000
_cell.length_c   1.000
_cell.angle_alpha   90.00
_cell.angle_beta   90.00
_cell.angle_gamma   90.00
#
_symmetry.space_group_name_H-M   'P 1'
#
loop_
_entity.id
_entity.type
_entity.pdbx_description
1 polymer ?
#
loop_
_entity_poly.entity_id
_entity_poly.type
_entity_poly.pdbx_seq_one_letter_code
_entity_poly.pdbx_strand_id
1 'polypeptide(L)'
;MKRMQLDISQKPIKTFLDSVDSVLNSNTFLLEFEIKTDNIKADLFDFIRSDSFINQISNQDIEREWFNMHDFDYKTKTYKTRKGSILKSKIELEIKEIENTKSEYLIAMLTGDLTKGRFNSFYSKQIEKEKAKAIVENLTSYLSLYSNWKLFYVEPNFLKNAVEIYSKDEELKYFEGDYGNDTATIILTKNNGYLLLTNGID
;
A
#
# COMPACT_ATOMS: atom_id res chain seq x y z
N MET A 1 25.90 3.76 -12.85
CA MET A 1 25.26 2.61 -12.23
C MET A 1 23.76 2.72 -12.49
N LYS A 2 23.14 1.77 -13.20
CA LYS A 2 21.67 1.75 -13.35
C LYS A 2 21.06 1.70 -11.95
N ARG A 3 20.17 2.63 -11.59
CA ARG A 3 19.35 2.53 -10.39
C ARG A 3 18.59 1.20 -10.48
N MET A 4 18.87 0.26 -9.60
CA MET A 4 18.05 -0.93 -9.50
C MET A 4 16.77 -0.52 -8.78
N GLN A 5 15.68 -0.54 -9.50
CA GLN A 5 14.33 -0.25 -9.04
C GLN A 5 13.68 -1.57 -8.63
N LEU A 6 12.94 -1.57 -7.55
CA LEU A 6 12.18 -2.73 -7.13
C LEU A 6 11.11 -3.03 -8.21
N ASP A 7 11.13 -4.21 -8.76
CA ASP A 7 10.13 -4.64 -9.74
C ASP A 7 8.95 -5.28 -9.00
N ILE A 8 7.87 -4.52 -8.88
CA ILE A 8 6.65 -4.95 -8.19
C ILE A 8 5.91 -6.10 -8.88
N SER A 9 6.21 -6.36 -10.14
CA SER A 9 5.65 -7.51 -10.88
C SER A 9 6.27 -8.85 -10.48
N GLN A 10 7.38 -8.82 -9.73
CA GLN A 10 8.08 -10.02 -9.32
C GLN A 10 7.25 -10.90 -8.40
N LYS A 11 7.34 -12.20 -8.63
CA LYS A 11 6.55 -13.21 -7.93
C LYS A 11 6.54 -13.07 -6.39
N PRO A 12 7.66 -12.80 -5.69
CA PRO A 12 7.64 -12.64 -4.24
C PRO A 12 6.75 -11.49 -3.78
N ILE A 13 6.80 -10.34 -4.46
CA ILE A 13 5.97 -9.18 -4.14
C ILE A 13 4.51 -9.47 -4.46
N LYS A 14 4.23 -9.91 -5.69
CA LYS A 14 2.87 -10.22 -6.12
C LYS A 14 2.21 -11.25 -5.20
N THR A 15 2.91 -12.33 -4.85
CA THR A 15 2.38 -13.35 -3.93
C THR A 15 2.04 -12.75 -2.56
N PHE A 16 2.87 -11.84 -2.04
CA PHE A 16 2.60 -11.19 -0.77
C PHE A 16 1.35 -10.29 -0.87
N LEU A 17 1.26 -9.42 -1.89
CA LEU A 17 0.12 -8.52 -2.10
C LEU A 17 -1.20 -9.29 -2.27
N ASP A 18 -1.22 -10.33 -3.11
CA ASP A 18 -2.40 -11.16 -3.33
C ASP A 18 -2.82 -11.90 -2.04
N SER A 19 -1.85 -12.26 -1.20
CA SER A 19 -2.11 -12.88 0.11
C SER A 19 -2.72 -11.89 1.10
N VAL A 20 -2.23 -10.65 1.12
CA VAL A 20 -2.81 -9.57 1.95
C VAL A 20 -4.25 -9.29 1.51
N ASP A 21 -4.49 -9.15 0.21
CA ASP A 21 -5.84 -8.96 -0.32
C ASP A 21 -6.80 -10.06 0.09
N SER A 22 -6.33 -11.31 0.02
CA SER A 22 -7.16 -12.46 0.40
C SER A 22 -7.54 -12.48 1.88
N VAL A 23 -6.63 -12.02 2.76
CA VAL A 23 -6.84 -12.05 4.23
C VAL A 23 -7.66 -10.86 4.69
N LEU A 24 -7.35 -9.67 4.18
CA LEU A 24 -7.96 -8.43 4.63
C LEU A 24 -9.18 -8.01 3.79
N ASN A 25 -9.53 -8.78 2.76
CA ASN A 25 -10.51 -8.38 1.75
C ASN A 25 -10.21 -6.97 1.23
N SER A 26 -8.96 -6.74 0.87
CA SER A 26 -8.48 -5.41 0.55
C SER A 26 -8.01 -5.30 -0.91
N ASN A 27 -7.94 -4.07 -1.38
CA ASN A 27 -7.19 -3.69 -2.55
C ASN A 27 -5.85 -3.15 -2.07
N THR A 28 -4.80 -3.96 -2.13
CA THR A 28 -3.48 -3.61 -1.60
C THR A 28 -2.59 -3.02 -2.67
N PHE A 29 -2.14 -1.80 -2.47
CA PHE A 29 -1.23 -1.08 -3.38
C PHE A 29 0.19 -1.09 -2.83
N LEU A 30 1.17 -1.17 -3.72
CA LEU A 30 2.57 -0.90 -3.43
C LEU A 30 3.06 0.22 -4.34
N LEU A 31 3.14 1.44 -3.80
CA LEU A 31 3.40 2.67 -4.55
C LEU A 31 4.83 3.14 -4.31
N GLU A 32 5.58 3.39 -5.37
CA GLU A 32 6.97 3.82 -5.27
C GLU A 32 7.08 5.34 -5.18
N PHE A 33 7.96 5.82 -4.29
CA PHE A 33 8.34 7.23 -4.21
C PHE A 33 9.85 7.41 -4.00
N GLU A 34 10.38 8.49 -4.52
CA GLU A 34 11.79 8.83 -4.41
C GLU A 34 12.11 9.40 -3.03
N ILE A 35 13.19 8.93 -2.40
CA ILE A 35 13.75 9.55 -1.21
C ILE A 35 14.74 10.62 -1.65
N LYS A 36 14.38 11.87 -1.43
CA LYS A 36 15.15 13.06 -1.84
C LYS A 36 15.87 13.73 -0.68
N THR A 37 15.34 13.52 0.52
CA THR A 37 15.81 14.16 1.75
C THR A 37 16.08 13.11 2.84
N ASP A 38 16.67 13.53 3.95
CA ASP A 38 16.79 12.68 5.14
C ASP A 38 15.47 12.62 5.95
N ASN A 39 14.41 13.25 5.46
CA ASN A 39 13.11 13.33 6.10
C ASN A 39 12.05 12.55 5.30
N ILE A 40 11.90 11.26 5.62
CA ILE A 40 10.93 10.36 4.98
C ILE A 40 9.52 10.94 4.99
N LYS A 41 9.14 11.64 6.07
CA LYS A 41 7.81 12.24 6.21
C LYS A 41 7.58 13.34 5.17
N ALA A 42 8.58 14.19 4.93
CA ALA A 42 8.50 15.22 3.90
C ALA A 42 8.41 14.62 2.51
N ASP A 43 9.25 13.61 2.20
CA ASP A 43 9.25 12.94 0.90
C ASP A 43 7.92 12.20 0.66
N LEU A 44 7.35 11.57 1.69
CA LEU A 44 6.04 10.95 1.61
C LEU A 44 4.94 11.99 1.32
N PHE A 45 4.96 13.15 2.00
CA PHE A 45 3.99 14.21 1.75
C PHE A 45 4.06 14.77 0.35
N ASP A 46 5.25 14.96 -0.18
CA ASP A 46 5.44 15.41 -1.55
C ASP A 46 4.89 14.38 -2.54
N PHE A 47 5.12 13.09 -2.27
CA PHE A 47 4.61 12.01 -3.10
C PHE A 47 3.09 11.94 -3.12
N ILE A 48 2.43 11.87 -1.97
CA ILE A 48 0.96 11.72 -1.91
C ILE A 48 0.20 12.93 -2.47
N ARG A 49 0.87 14.09 -2.62
CA ARG A 49 0.33 15.29 -3.25
C ARG A 49 0.68 15.41 -4.73
N SER A 50 1.41 14.45 -5.26
CA SER A 50 1.86 14.47 -6.65
C SER A 50 0.91 13.69 -7.58
N ASP A 51 0.92 14.05 -8.85
CA ASP A 51 0.23 13.27 -9.89
C ASP A 51 0.73 11.82 -9.96
N SER A 52 1.99 11.58 -9.56
CA SER A 52 2.57 10.23 -9.54
C SER A 52 1.82 9.29 -8.61
N PHE A 53 1.36 9.78 -7.46
CA PHE A 53 0.57 8.98 -6.52
C PHE A 53 -0.73 8.48 -7.17
N ILE A 54 -1.50 9.39 -7.75
CA ILE A 54 -2.76 9.06 -8.42
C ILE A 54 -2.54 8.14 -9.62
N ASN A 55 -1.52 8.44 -10.43
CA ASN A 55 -1.21 7.64 -11.62
C ASN A 55 -0.81 6.21 -11.25
N GLN A 56 -0.04 6.01 -10.19
CA GLN A 56 0.34 4.67 -9.74
C GLN A 56 -0.87 3.88 -9.22
N ILE A 57 -1.75 4.51 -8.42
CA ILE A 57 -3.00 3.87 -7.97
C ILE A 57 -3.83 3.47 -9.19
N SER A 58 -4.07 4.40 -10.12
CA SER A 58 -4.86 4.14 -11.34
C SER A 58 -4.28 3.01 -12.18
N ASN A 59 -2.95 2.95 -12.34
CA ASN A 59 -2.30 1.91 -13.12
C ASN A 59 -2.43 0.53 -12.43
N GLN A 60 -2.22 0.45 -11.12
CA GLN A 60 -2.36 -0.81 -10.39
C GLN A 60 -3.82 -1.27 -10.31
N ASP A 61 -4.77 -0.34 -10.25
CA ASP A 61 -6.19 -0.63 -10.31
C ASP A 61 -6.57 -1.35 -11.63
N ILE A 62 -6.00 -0.93 -12.76
CA ILE A 62 -6.15 -1.62 -14.05
C ILE A 62 -5.40 -2.94 -14.06
N GLU A 63 -4.12 -2.94 -13.69
CA GLU A 63 -3.23 -4.10 -13.75
C GLU A 63 -3.77 -5.28 -12.91
N ARG A 64 -4.41 -4.95 -11.78
CA ARG A 64 -5.00 -5.93 -10.87
C ARG A 64 -6.50 -6.18 -11.11
N GLU A 65 -7.04 -5.61 -12.17
CA GLU A 65 -8.43 -5.83 -12.64
C GLU A 65 -9.51 -5.42 -11.61
N TRP A 66 -9.21 -4.45 -10.74
CA TRP A 66 -10.22 -3.95 -9.78
C TRP A 66 -11.18 -2.95 -10.38
N PHE A 67 -10.69 -2.08 -11.27
CA PHE A 67 -11.45 -1.08 -12.03
C PHE A 67 -12.24 -0.08 -11.17
N ASN A 68 -11.88 0.13 -9.93
CA ASN A 68 -12.58 1.06 -9.03
C ASN A 68 -12.36 2.53 -9.41
N MET A 69 -11.21 2.84 -10.04
CA MET A 69 -10.89 4.18 -10.53
C MET A 69 -11.33 4.43 -11.98
N HIS A 70 -12.08 3.52 -12.58
CA HIS A 70 -12.40 3.56 -13.99
C HIS A 70 -13.90 3.37 -14.24
N ASP A 71 -14.47 4.24 -15.06
CA ASP A 71 -15.83 4.07 -15.56
C ASP A 71 -15.81 3.29 -16.87
N PHE A 72 -16.63 2.26 -16.96
CA PHE A 72 -16.81 1.53 -18.20
C PHE A 72 -17.77 2.28 -19.14
N ASP A 73 -17.27 2.72 -20.29
CA ASP A 73 -18.08 3.33 -21.32
C ASP A 73 -18.68 2.22 -22.22
N TYR A 74 -19.95 1.93 -22.02
CA TYR A 74 -20.67 0.89 -22.78
C TYR A 74 -20.77 1.17 -24.28
N LYS A 75 -20.63 2.43 -24.73
CA LYS A 75 -20.69 2.80 -26.14
C LYS A 75 -19.39 2.48 -26.86
N THR A 76 -18.26 2.83 -26.25
CA THR A 76 -16.93 2.61 -26.81
C THR A 76 -16.33 1.28 -26.39
N LYS A 77 -16.92 0.60 -25.40
CA LYS A 77 -16.38 -0.61 -24.74
C LYS A 77 -14.96 -0.39 -24.19
N THR A 78 -14.70 0.78 -23.67
CA THR A 78 -13.41 1.16 -23.09
C THR A 78 -13.59 1.68 -21.67
N TYR A 79 -12.53 1.60 -20.87
CA TYR A 79 -12.46 2.22 -19.54
C TYR A 79 -11.96 3.65 -19.65
N LYS A 80 -12.63 4.56 -18.94
CA LYS A 80 -12.17 5.95 -18.77
C LYS A 80 -11.74 6.13 -17.33
N THR A 81 -10.49 6.55 -17.15
CA THR A 81 -9.98 6.90 -15.81
C THR A 81 -10.75 8.08 -15.25
N ARG A 82 -11.27 7.93 -14.04
CA ARG A 82 -11.85 9.05 -13.29
C ARG A 82 -10.75 10.06 -12.99
N LYS A 83 -11.00 11.32 -13.31
CA LYS A 83 -10.08 12.40 -12.94
C LYS A 83 -10.33 12.76 -11.49
N GLY A 84 -9.40 12.39 -10.63
CA GLY A 84 -9.40 12.76 -9.23
C GLY A 84 -8.51 13.96 -8.93
N SER A 85 -8.75 14.62 -7.81
CA SER A 85 -7.86 15.62 -7.22
C SER A 85 -7.56 15.25 -5.77
N ILE A 86 -6.37 15.56 -5.32
CA ILE A 86 -5.96 15.34 -3.93
C ILE A 86 -6.28 16.60 -3.14
N LEU A 87 -7.05 16.48 -2.06
CA LEU A 87 -7.27 17.58 -1.15
C LEU A 87 -6.00 17.98 -0.40
N LYS A 88 -5.74 19.28 -0.35
CA LYS A 88 -4.63 19.88 0.40
C LYS A 88 -4.97 20.06 1.88
N SER A 89 -5.44 19.02 2.55
CA SER A 89 -5.66 19.10 3.98
C SER A 89 -4.34 19.06 4.78
N LYS A 90 -4.36 19.63 5.98
CA LYS A 90 -3.26 19.43 6.94
C LYS A 90 -3.28 17.96 7.36
N ILE A 91 -2.21 17.26 7.06
CA ILE A 91 -2.03 15.88 7.46
C ILE A 91 -1.07 15.86 8.65
N GLU A 92 -1.56 15.40 9.79
CA GLU A 92 -0.71 15.10 10.94
C GLU A 92 -0.53 13.59 11.00
N LEU A 93 0.69 13.12 10.77
CA LEU A 93 1.03 11.72 10.87
C LEU A 93 2.38 11.51 11.55
N GLU A 94 2.55 10.36 12.14
CA GLU A 94 3.80 9.85 12.65
C GLU A 94 4.26 8.66 11.82
N ILE A 95 5.56 8.58 11.58
CA ILE A 95 6.20 7.45 10.92
C ILE A 95 7.12 6.80 11.94
N LYS A 96 6.87 5.52 12.26
CA LYS A 96 7.59 4.77 13.30
C LYS A 96 8.31 3.58 12.69
N GLU A 97 9.63 3.48 12.91
CA GLU A 97 10.45 2.35 12.43
C GLU A 97 10.11 1.07 13.20
N ILE A 98 9.98 -0.03 12.46
CA ILE A 98 9.81 -1.39 12.98
C ILE A 98 11.19 -2.07 12.91
N GLU A 99 12.02 -1.92 13.96
CA GLU A 99 13.43 -2.32 13.91
C GLU A 99 13.63 -3.83 13.95
N ASN A 100 13.17 -4.50 15.00
CA ASN A 100 13.55 -5.89 15.30
C ASN A 100 12.50 -6.94 14.93
N THR A 101 11.32 -6.52 14.51
CA THR A 101 10.15 -7.38 14.30
C THR A 101 9.54 -7.25 12.90
N LYS A 102 10.35 -6.83 11.90
CA LYS A 102 9.88 -6.58 10.53
C LYS A 102 9.15 -7.78 9.92
N SER A 103 9.76 -8.95 10.01
CA SER A 103 9.15 -10.18 9.49
C SER A 103 7.91 -10.59 10.27
N GLU A 104 7.91 -10.43 11.60
CA GLU A 104 6.76 -10.72 12.44
C GLU A 104 5.58 -9.79 12.12
N TYR A 105 5.85 -8.52 11.87
CA TYR A 105 4.84 -7.55 11.45
C TYR A 105 4.20 -7.96 10.11
N LEU A 106 5.01 -8.32 9.11
CA LEU A 106 4.50 -8.77 7.81
C LEU A 106 3.77 -10.12 7.91
N ILE A 107 4.21 -11.01 8.79
CA ILE A 107 3.50 -12.27 9.08
C ILE A 107 2.15 -11.97 9.74
N ALA A 108 2.09 -11.00 10.65
CA ALA A 108 0.85 -10.60 11.30
C ALA A 108 -0.21 -10.10 10.30
N MET A 109 0.19 -9.40 9.23
CA MET A 109 -0.71 -9.02 8.14
C MET A 109 -1.40 -10.23 7.50
N LEU A 110 -0.68 -11.35 7.37
CA LEU A 110 -1.18 -12.57 6.72
C LEU A 110 -1.91 -13.51 7.67
N THR A 111 -1.65 -13.43 8.96
CA THR A 111 -2.25 -14.31 9.98
C THR A 111 -3.39 -13.62 10.74
N GLY A 112 -3.59 -12.32 10.57
CA GLY A 112 -4.56 -11.55 11.35
C GLY A 112 -4.22 -11.50 12.84
N ASP A 113 -2.95 -11.59 13.22
CA ASP A 113 -2.50 -11.55 14.61
C ASP A 113 -2.50 -10.12 15.16
N LEU A 114 -3.62 -9.70 15.74
CA LEU A 114 -3.81 -8.38 16.32
C LEU A 114 -2.84 -8.05 17.46
N THR A 115 -2.20 -9.05 18.08
CA THR A 115 -1.27 -8.81 19.19
C THR A 115 0.07 -8.25 18.73
N LYS A 116 0.41 -8.46 17.45
CA LYS A 116 1.68 -8.05 16.82
C LYS A 116 1.50 -7.06 15.68
N GLY A 117 0.28 -6.84 15.24
CA GLY A 117 -0.05 -5.94 14.15
C GLY A 117 -1.41 -5.28 14.39
N ARG A 118 -1.76 -4.34 13.52
CA ARG A 118 -3.03 -3.62 13.55
C ARG A 118 -3.98 -4.14 12.49
N PHE A 119 -3.87 -5.44 12.22
CA PHE A 119 -4.58 -6.08 11.12
C PHE A 119 -5.72 -6.91 11.66
N ASN A 120 -6.91 -6.61 11.20
CA ASN A 120 -8.08 -7.42 11.44
C ASN A 120 -8.36 -8.25 10.20
N SER A 121 -8.45 -9.58 10.33
CA SER A 121 -8.74 -10.43 9.18
C SER A 121 -10.24 -10.40 8.86
N PHE A 122 -10.57 -10.23 7.58
CA PHE A 122 -11.94 -10.27 7.11
C PHE A 122 -12.55 -11.67 7.31
N TYR A 123 -13.69 -11.73 8.01
CA TYR A 123 -14.35 -12.99 8.35
C TYR A 123 -13.42 -14.07 8.91
N SER A 124 -12.44 -13.68 9.71
CA SER A 124 -11.44 -14.62 10.26
C SER A 124 -10.63 -15.38 9.22
N LYS A 125 -10.55 -14.87 7.99
CA LYS A 125 -9.63 -15.43 6.99
C LYS A 125 -8.20 -15.24 7.45
N GLN A 126 -7.46 -16.32 7.50
CA GLN A 126 -6.08 -16.33 7.93
C GLN A 126 -5.27 -17.25 7.02
N ILE A 127 -4.03 -16.91 6.79
CA ILE A 127 -3.07 -17.84 6.21
C ILE A 127 -2.40 -18.58 7.34
N GLU A 128 -2.29 -19.90 7.20
CA GLU A 128 -1.57 -20.73 8.15
C GLU A 128 -0.16 -20.17 8.41
N LYS A 129 0.26 -20.12 9.68
CA LYS A 129 1.48 -19.42 10.12
C LYS A 129 2.72 -19.85 9.35
N GLU A 130 2.91 -21.14 9.10
CA GLU A 130 4.10 -21.63 8.37
C GLU A 130 4.08 -21.17 6.90
N LYS A 131 2.89 -21.14 6.28
CA LYS A 131 2.72 -20.61 4.92
C LYS A 131 2.95 -19.11 4.87
N ALA A 132 2.42 -18.36 5.83
CA ALA A 132 2.65 -16.92 5.96
C ALA A 132 4.14 -16.60 6.13
N LYS A 133 4.83 -17.37 6.96
CA LYS A 133 6.28 -17.27 7.15
C LYS A 133 7.04 -17.50 5.85
N ALA A 134 6.74 -18.54 5.10
CA ALA A 134 7.39 -18.81 3.82
C ALA A 134 7.15 -17.68 2.78
N ILE A 135 5.96 -17.09 2.75
CA ILE A 135 5.65 -15.95 1.87
C ILE A 135 6.50 -14.75 2.27
N VAL A 136 6.58 -14.43 3.56
CA VAL A 136 7.36 -13.30 4.07
C VAL A 136 8.85 -13.52 3.90
N GLU A 137 9.36 -14.73 4.09
CA GLU A 137 10.77 -15.09 3.84
C GLU A 137 11.15 -14.88 2.37
N ASN A 138 10.30 -15.26 1.43
CA ASN A 138 10.52 -15.01 0.02
C ASN A 138 10.54 -13.51 -0.31
N LEU A 139 9.60 -12.73 0.25
CA LEU A 139 9.57 -11.28 0.09
C LEU A 139 10.81 -10.63 0.66
N THR A 140 11.18 -10.94 1.91
CA THR A 140 12.32 -10.32 2.61
C THR A 140 13.66 -10.69 1.97
N SER A 141 13.79 -11.92 1.46
CA SER A 141 14.94 -12.35 0.68
C SER A 141 15.06 -11.53 -0.61
N TYR A 142 13.96 -11.30 -1.30
CA TYR A 142 13.95 -10.47 -2.50
C TYR A 142 14.31 -9.01 -2.18
N LEU A 143 13.72 -8.42 -1.15
CA LEU A 143 14.03 -7.04 -0.73
C LEU A 143 15.51 -6.88 -0.35
N SER A 144 16.10 -7.89 0.27
CA SER A 144 17.52 -7.88 0.69
C SER A 144 18.50 -7.83 -0.48
N LEU A 145 18.08 -8.17 -1.70
CA LEU A 145 18.90 -8.00 -2.92
C LEU A 145 19.15 -6.53 -3.26
N TYR A 146 18.31 -5.61 -2.78
CA TYR A 146 18.37 -4.19 -3.14
C TYR A 146 19.11 -3.33 -2.12
N SER A 147 19.16 -3.71 -0.85
CA SER A 147 19.95 -3.07 0.21
C SER A 147 19.51 -3.55 1.61
N ASN A 148 20.07 -2.93 2.67
CA ASN A 148 19.49 -3.00 4.01
C ASN A 148 18.16 -2.23 4.00
N TRP A 149 17.07 -2.94 3.77
CA TRP A 149 15.74 -2.35 3.78
C TRP A 149 15.24 -2.12 5.22
N LYS A 150 14.41 -1.09 5.39
CA LYS A 150 13.74 -0.74 6.63
C LYS A 150 12.23 -0.80 6.45
N LEU A 151 11.52 -0.99 7.56
CA LEU A 151 10.06 -1.03 7.60
C LEU A 151 9.55 0.01 8.59
N PHE A 152 8.53 0.75 8.19
CA PHE A 152 7.88 1.74 9.03
C PHE A 152 6.37 1.56 8.94
N TYR A 153 5.66 1.82 10.03
CA TYR A 153 4.23 2.03 9.96
C TYR A 153 3.89 3.50 10.13
N VAL A 154 2.75 3.90 9.60
CA VAL A 154 2.27 5.28 9.58
C VAL A 154 1.04 5.42 10.47
N GLU A 155 1.05 6.40 11.38
CA GLU A 155 -0.03 6.69 12.34
C GLU A 155 -0.35 8.17 12.45
N PRO A 156 -1.60 8.55 12.71
CA PRO A 156 -2.79 7.73 12.55
C PRO A 156 -2.95 7.29 11.10
N ASN A 157 -3.91 6.42 10.81
CA ASN A 157 -4.21 6.09 9.41
C ASN A 157 -4.54 7.38 8.66
N PHE A 158 -3.57 7.88 7.90
CA PHE A 158 -3.66 9.21 7.29
C PHE A 158 -4.65 9.25 6.12
N LEU A 159 -5.04 8.10 5.63
CA LEU A 159 -5.93 7.98 4.48
C LEU A 159 -7.32 8.48 4.79
N LYS A 160 -7.78 8.38 6.05
CA LYS A 160 -9.08 8.90 6.47
C LYS A 160 -9.20 10.42 6.35
N ASN A 161 -8.11 11.17 6.56
CA ASN A 161 -8.14 12.64 6.64
C ASN A 161 -7.23 13.33 5.63
N ALA A 162 -6.47 12.56 4.86
CA ALA A 162 -5.34 13.07 4.14
C ALA A 162 -5.50 13.07 2.64
N VAL A 163 -6.23 12.13 2.12
CA VAL A 163 -6.38 11.93 0.68
C VAL A 163 -7.84 11.68 0.39
N GLU A 164 -8.56 12.75 0.10
CA GLU A 164 -9.82 12.66 -0.57
C GLU A 164 -9.52 12.70 -2.07
N ILE A 165 -9.72 11.58 -2.73
CA ILE A 165 -9.62 11.49 -4.18
C ILE A 165 -11.02 11.78 -4.71
N TYR A 166 -11.22 12.97 -5.27
CA TYR A 166 -12.48 13.32 -5.91
C TYR A 166 -12.41 13.06 -7.41
N SER A 167 -13.43 12.46 -7.96
CA SER A 167 -13.79 12.68 -9.35
C SER A 167 -14.57 13.99 -9.46
N LYS A 168 -14.70 14.55 -10.67
CA LYS A 168 -15.34 15.85 -10.90
C LYS A 168 -16.70 16.02 -10.22
N ASP A 169 -17.42 14.94 -9.95
CA ASP A 169 -18.79 14.93 -9.47
C ASP A 169 -19.06 13.88 -8.37
N GLU A 170 -18.06 13.07 -7.97
CA GLU A 170 -18.22 12.00 -6.99
C GLU A 170 -16.97 11.88 -6.11
N GLU A 171 -17.18 11.75 -4.82
CA GLU A 171 -16.18 11.42 -3.83
C GLU A 171 -15.68 9.99 -4.07
N LEU A 172 -14.43 9.85 -4.51
CA LEU A 172 -13.78 8.54 -4.57
C LEU A 172 -13.24 8.23 -3.19
N LYS A 173 -14.06 7.64 -2.37
CA LYS A 173 -13.67 7.12 -1.06
C LYS A 173 -12.89 5.81 -1.22
N TYR A 174 -11.70 5.92 -1.78
CA TYR A 174 -10.84 4.75 -1.98
C TYR A 174 -10.29 4.21 -0.67
N PHE A 175 -10.20 5.09 0.36
CA PHE A 175 -9.65 4.80 1.66
C PHE A 175 -10.52 5.48 2.72
N GLU A 176 -11.63 4.86 3.06
CA GLU A 176 -12.58 5.44 4.03
C GLU A 176 -12.06 5.45 5.47
N GLY A 177 -11.06 4.62 5.78
CA GLY A 177 -10.40 4.60 7.08
C GLY A 177 -11.28 4.17 8.27
N ASP A 178 -12.52 3.83 8.03
CA ASP A 178 -13.47 3.43 9.07
C ASP A 178 -13.50 1.92 9.29
N TYR A 179 -12.94 1.18 8.37
CA TYR A 179 -12.99 -0.29 8.36
C TYR A 179 -11.68 -0.87 8.88
N GLY A 180 -11.27 -0.66 10.06
CA GLY A 180 -10.18 -1.28 10.85
C GLY A 180 -9.01 -2.00 10.15
N ASN A 181 -9.10 -2.20 8.84
CA ASN A 181 -8.16 -2.92 7.98
C ASN A 181 -7.35 -2.01 7.05
N ASP A 182 -7.65 -0.71 7.06
CA ASP A 182 -6.88 0.25 6.29
C ASP A 182 -5.56 0.52 7.00
N THR A 183 -4.46 0.23 6.33
CA THR A 183 -3.13 0.45 6.89
C THR A 183 -2.21 1.12 5.89
N ALA A 184 -1.23 1.84 6.41
CA ALA A 184 -0.14 2.40 5.65
C ALA A 184 1.20 1.96 6.24
N THR A 185 2.02 1.34 5.40
CA THR A 185 3.34 0.82 5.77
C THR A 185 4.35 1.27 4.74
N ILE A 186 5.56 1.66 5.16
CA ILE A 186 6.63 2.06 4.24
C ILE A 186 7.73 1.02 4.29
N ILE A 187 8.07 0.47 3.13
CA ILE A 187 9.29 -0.29 2.90
C ILE A 187 10.32 0.69 2.33
N LEU A 188 11.38 0.96 3.08
CA LEU A 188 12.43 1.88 2.66
C LEU A 188 13.65 1.08 2.18
N THR A 189 14.12 1.39 0.99
CA THR A 189 15.41 0.96 0.45
C THR A 189 16.38 2.15 0.42
N LYS A 190 17.58 1.97 -0.09
CA LYS A 190 18.60 3.03 -0.10
C LYS A 190 18.16 4.35 -0.74
N ASN A 191 17.37 4.26 -1.81
CA ASN A 191 17.04 5.43 -2.63
C ASN A 191 15.53 5.62 -2.84
N ASN A 192 14.72 4.63 -2.51
CA ASN A 192 13.27 4.63 -2.78
C ASN A 192 12.49 4.18 -1.56
N GLY A 193 11.36 4.81 -1.34
CA GLY A 193 10.32 4.35 -0.44
C GLY A 193 9.22 3.64 -1.25
N TYR A 194 8.62 2.63 -0.66
CA TYR A 194 7.46 1.92 -1.21
C TYR A 194 6.36 1.97 -0.18
N LEU A 195 5.30 2.69 -0.52
CA LEU A 195 4.13 2.84 0.33
C LEU A 195 3.18 1.66 0.06
N LEU A 196 3.08 0.77 1.04
CA LEU A 196 2.12 -0.33 1.05
C LEU A 196 0.83 0.19 1.71
N LEU A 197 -0.22 0.28 0.92
CA LEU A 197 -1.55 0.67 1.37
C LEU A 197 -2.48 -0.53 1.32
N THR A 198 -3.21 -0.77 2.40
CA THR A 198 -4.32 -1.71 2.42
C THR A 198 -5.62 -0.94 2.55
N ASN A 199 -6.61 -1.38 1.81
CA ASN A 199 -7.97 -0.87 1.86
C ASN A 199 -8.88 -2.08 2.11
N GLY A 200 -9.23 -2.30 3.37
CA GLY A 200 -10.14 -3.38 3.75
C GLY A 200 -11.58 -2.97 3.49
N ILE A 201 -12.26 -3.74 2.65
CA ILE A 201 -13.69 -3.54 2.36
C ILE A 201 -14.47 -4.58 3.17
N ASP A 202 -15.31 -4.12 4.10
CA ASP A 202 -16.29 -4.96 4.81
C ASP A 202 -17.52 -5.28 3.95
#